data_6160dafe97db0f1c18085e1f9ed1683c
#
_entry.id   6160dafe97db0f1c18085e1f9ed1683c
#
_cell.length_a   1.000
_cell.length_b   1.000
_cell.length_c   1.000
_cell.angle_alpha   90.00
_cell.angle_beta   90.00
_cell.angle_gamma   90.00
#
_symmetry.space_group_name_H-M   'P 1'
#
loop_
_entity.id
_entity.type
_entity.pdbx_description
1 polymer ?
#
loop_
_entity_poly.entity_id
_entity_poly.type
_entity_poly.pdbx_seq_one_letter_code
_entity_poly.pdbx_strand_id
1 'polypeptide(L)'
;MEFIAGCSSGVIQTLIGHPIDTVKILQQNRQPFHKNFLHYYRGISYPIAFNLLATGMTFDINARIYQKTGSYYSSGFLTGAALTPMIFLFDIGKIHHQTKPTERISLKHFSRMNGFGATSARESISNAFYMGVYFNMEERYGPLISGGCAGLASWTMTYPIDVIKTRQMTHPERNYSFYDAFKKGSLWRGYTACAIRAVLVNAAGFWSYNKVKNSTFLTSAKK
;
A
#
# COMPACT_ATOMS: atom_id res chain seq x y z
N MET A 1 -9.78 21.17 -10.16
CA MET A 1 -10.85 20.19 -10.30
C MET A 1 -10.34 18.75 -10.24
N GLU A 2 -9.33 18.42 -11.01
CA GLU A 2 -8.71 17.07 -11.02
C GLU A 2 -8.14 16.66 -9.66
N PHE A 3 -7.60 17.61 -8.89
CA PHE A 3 -7.15 17.36 -7.52
C PHE A 3 -8.28 16.87 -6.61
N ILE A 4 -9.46 17.52 -6.65
CA ILE A 4 -10.62 17.11 -5.82
C ILE A 4 -11.13 15.72 -6.27
N ALA A 5 -11.19 15.46 -7.57
CA ALA A 5 -11.56 14.16 -8.10
C ALA A 5 -10.55 13.08 -7.69
N GLY A 6 -9.25 13.39 -7.71
CA GLY A 6 -8.20 12.52 -7.21
C GLY A 6 -8.32 12.22 -5.72
N CYS A 7 -8.53 13.23 -4.88
CA CYS A 7 -8.74 13.06 -3.45
C CYS A 7 -9.97 12.20 -3.14
N SER A 8 -11.10 12.45 -3.80
CA SER A 8 -12.32 11.64 -3.62
C SER A 8 -12.11 10.18 -4.04
N SER A 9 -11.39 9.95 -5.14
CA SER A 9 -10.98 8.62 -5.58
C SER A 9 -10.14 7.91 -4.52
N GLY A 10 -9.12 8.57 -3.98
CA GLY A 10 -8.26 8.00 -2.94
C GLY A 10 -9.00 7.64 -1.66
N VAL A 11 -9.94 8.46 -1.22
CA VAL A 11 -10.79 8.17 -0.03
C VAL A 11 -11.66 6.93 -0.29
N ILE A 12 -12.35 6.86 -1.44
CA ILE A 12 -13.20 5.72 -1.77
C ILE A 12 -12.39 4.44 -1.93
N GLN A 13 -11.23 4.51 -2.56
CA GLN A 13 -10.29 3.39 -2.65
C GLN A 13 -9.88 2.89 -1.27
N THR A 14 -9.60 3.80 -0.34
CA THR A 14 -9.24 3.44 1.03
C THR A 14 -10.40 2.80 1.77
N LEU A 15 -11.61 3.36 1.66
CA LEU A 15 -12.81 2.82 2.30
C LEU A 15 -13.14 1.39 1.82
N ILE A 16 -13.03 1.13 0.53
CA ILE A 16 -13.32 -0.20 -0.03
C ILE A 16 -12.15 -1.17 0.21
N GLY A 17 -10.92 -0.69 0.13
CA GLY A 17 -9.73 -1.53 0.27
C GLY A 17 -9.43 -1.95 1.70
N HIS A 18 -9.72 -1.10 2.69
CA HIS A 18 -9.29 -1.32 4.08
C HIS A 18 -9.81 -2.61 4.72
N PRO A 19 -11.09 -3.00 4.59
CA PRO A 19 -11.56 -4.27 5.14
C PRO A 19 -10.85 -5.47 4.49
N ILE A 20 -10.55 -5.40 3.19
CA ILE A 20 -9.83 -6.46 2.48
C ILE A 20 -8.37 -6.52 2.95
N ASP A 21 -7.73 -5.36 3.20
CA ASP A 21 -6.41 -5.29 3.80
C ASP A 21 -6.37 -5.96 5.18
N THR A 22 -7.40 -5.74 6.02
CA THR A 22 -7.51 -6.38 7.33
C THR A 22 -7.64 -7.89 7.20
N VAL A 23 -8.49 -8.39 6.28
CA VAL A 23 -8.61 -9.83 5.97
C VAL A 23 -7.26 -10.40 5.55
N LYS A 24 -6.53 -9.72 4.65
CA LYS A 24 -5.18 -10.12 4.21
C LYS A 24 -4.23 -10.28 5.42
N ILE A 25 -4.18 -9.28 6.31
CA ILE A 25 -3.28 -9.27 7.46
C ILE A 25 -3.62 -10.39 8.44
N LEU A 26 -4.91 -10.62 8.72
CA LEU A 26 -5.35 -11.74 9.56
C LEU A 26 -4.95 -13.09 8.95
N GLN A 27 -5.12 -13.26 7.64
CA GLN A 27 -4.71 -14.49 6.93
C GLN A 27 -3.18 -14.69 6.99
N GLN A 28 -2.39 -13.64 6.78
CA GLN A 28 -0.92 -13.70 6.85
C GLN A 28 -0.42 -14.12 8.24
N ASN A 29 -1.10 -13.67 9.30
CA ASN A 29 -0.76 -13.96 10.69
C ASN A 29 -1.45 -15.20 11.25
N ARG A 30 -2.28 -15.89 10.47
CA ARG A 30 -3.08 -17.05 10.90
C ARG A 30 -4.01 -16.73 12.09
N GLN A 31 -4.51 -15.50 12.15
CA GLN A 31 -5.46 -15.06 13.16
C GLN A 31 -6.91 -15.35 12.72
N PRO A 32 -7.82 -15.59 13.67
CA PRO A 32 -9.24 -15.80 13.37
C PRO A 32 -9.88 -14.51 12.81
N PHE A 33 -10.90 -14.69 11.99
CA PHE A 33 -11.69 -13.56 11.49
C PHE A 33 -12.57 -12.97 12.60
N HIS A 34 -12.73 -11.64 12.55
CA HIS A 34 -13.61 -10.94 13.46
C HIS A 34 -15.09 -11.17 13.10
N LYS A 35 -15.93 -11.38 14.10
CA LYS A 35 -17.38 -11.53 13.91
C LYS A 35 -18.07 -10.20 13.58
N ASN A 36 -17.55 -9.09 14.10
CA ASN A 36 -18.13 -7.77 13.89
C ASN A 36 -17.45 -7.06 12.71
N PHE A 37 -18.25 -6.65 11.71
CA PHE A 37 -17.78 -5.98 10.51
C PHE A 37 -17.03 -4.66 10.79
N LEU A 38 -17.42 -3.89 11.81
CA LEU A 38 -16.75 -2.64 12.18
C LEU A 38 -15.29 -2.84 12.60
N HIS A 39 -14.90 -4.04 13.05
CA HIS A 39 -13.51 -4.33 13.38
C HIS A 39 -12.58 -4.30 12.16
N TYR A 40 -13.12 -4.56 10.96
CA TYR A 40 -12.34 -4.50 9.73
C TYR A 40 -11.98 -3.08 9.31
N TYR A 41 -12.60 -2.04 9.89
CA TYR A 41 -12.27 -0.64 9.65
C TYR A 41 -11.35 -0.02 10.69
N ARG A 42 -10.94 -0.77 11.71
CA ARG A 42 -9.99 -0.27 12.72
C ARG A 42 -8.66 0.10 12.09
N GLY A 43 -8.13 1.27 12.45
CA GLY A 43 -6.87 1.79 11.93
C GLY A 43 -6.96 2.43 10.54
N ILE A 44 -8.16 2.67 10.00
CA ILE A 44 -8.36 3.29 8.68
C ILE A 44 -7.79 4.72 8.59
N SER A 45 -7.67 5.44 9.72
CA SER A 45 -7.06 6.77 9.76
C SER A 45 -5.62 6.79 9.26
N TYR A 46 -4.87 5.70 9.50
CA TYR A 46 -3.47 5.60 9.06
C TYR A 46 -3.34 5.59 7.52
N PRO A 47 -4.03 4.71 6.76
CA PRO A 47 -3.95 4.75 5.30
C PRO A 47 -4.56 6.01 4.68
N ILE A 48 -5.57 6.63 5.30
CA ILE A 48 -6.10 7.91 4.80
C ILE A 48 -5.04 9.00 4.93
N ALA A 49 -4.45 9.18 6.11
CA ALA A 49 -3.40 10.17 6.34
C ALA A 49 -2.17 9.90 5.46
N PHE A 50 -1.80 8.62 5.31
CA PHE A 50 -0.69 8.20 4.48
C PHE A 50 -0.91 8.55 3.01
N ASN A 51 -2.06 8.22 2.42
CA ASN A 51 -2.33 8.44 1.01
C ASN A 51 -2.34 9.93 0.63
N LEU A 52 -2.75 10.81 1.55
CA LEU A 52 -2.68 12.26 1.32
C LEU A 52 -1.24 12.77 1.17
N LEU A 53 -0.32 12.21 1.94
CA LEU A 53 1.08 12.65 1.97
C LEU A 53 1.97 11.87 0.99
N ALA A 54 1.82 10.54 0.96
CA ALA A 54 2.76 9.66 0.29
C ALA A 54 2.69 9.77 -1.23
N THR A 55 1.50 9.91 -1.81
CA THR A 55 1.37 9.88 -3.28
C THR A 55 2.13 11.03 -3.93
N GLY A 56 1.94 12.26 -3.43
CA GLY A 56 2.67 13.43 -3.95
C GLY A 56 4.18 13.30 -3.78
N MET A 57 4.63 12.87 -2.58
CA MET A 57 6.06 12.68 -2.30
C MET A 57 6.69 11.59 -3.16
N THR A 58 5.97 10.48 -3.42
CA THR A 58 6.49 9.39 -4.25
C THR A 58 6.81 9.85 -5.66
N PHE A 59 5.90 10.57 -6.30
CA PHE A 59 6.12 11.06 -7.67
C PHE A 59 7.19 12.14 -7.74
N ASP A 60 7.23 13.09 -6.82
CA ASP A 60 8.23 14.16 -6.80
C ASP A 60 9.65 13.60 -6.57
N ILE A 61 9.83 12.74 -5.56
CA ILE A 61 11.12 12.10 -5.28
C ILE A 61 11.56 11.23 -6.47
N ASN A 62 10.63 10.44 -7.04
CA ASN A 62 10.95 9.59 -8.19
C ASN A 62 11.40 10.42 -9.40
N ALA A 63 10.72 11.53 -9.72
CA ALA A 63 11.08 12.40 -10.82
C ALA A 63 12.50 13.00 -10.65
N ARG A 64 12.83 13.46 -9.43
CA ARG A 64 14.17 14.00 -9.12
C ARG A 64 15.27 12.95 -9.22
N ILE A 65 15.01 11.73 -8.75
CA ILE A 65 15.98 10.63 -8.84
C ILE A 65 16.12 10.15 -10.28
N TYR A 66 15.02 10.07 -11.03
CA TYR A 66 15.04 9.70 -12.44
C TYR A 66 15.92 10.63 -13.28
N GLN A 67 15.85 11.95 -13.04
CA GLN A 67 16.74 12.91 -13.71
C GLN A 67 18.23 12.62 -13.54
N LYS A 68 18.60 11.94 -12.43
CA LYS A 68 19.99 11.56 -12.14
C LYS A 68 20.37 10.16 -12.63
N THR A 69 19.43 9.22 -12.60
CA THR A 69 19.69 7.79 -12.88
C THR A 69 19.38 7.39 -14.32
N GLY A 70 18.46 8.10 -14.98
CA GLY A 70 17.99 7.78 -16.33
C GLY A 70 17.22 6.46 -16.46
N SER A 71 16.91 5.78 -15.33
CA SER A 71 16.22 4.49 -15.33
C SER A 71 15.05 4.48 -14.36
N TYR A 72 13.85 4.13 -14.83
CA TYR A 72 12.64 4.04 -14.01
C TYR A 72 12.71 2.96 -12.92
N TYR A 73 13.42 1.86 -13.16
CA TYR A 73 13.63 0.81 -12.16
C TYR A 73 14.53 1.29 -11.02
N SER A 74 15.65 1.93 -11.36
CA SER A 74 16.58 2.45 -10.36
C SER A 74 15.99 3.61 -9.56
N SER A 75 15.29 4.55 -10.23
CA SER A 75 14.64 5.66 -9.56
C SER A 75 13.52 5.17 -8.62
N GLY A 76 12.71 4.22 -9.05
CA GLY A 76 11.69 3.60 -8.21
C GLY A 76 12.28 2.90 -6.99
N PHE A 77 13.37 2.13 -7.17
CA PHE A 77 14.05 1.46 -6.06
C PHE A 77 14.53 2.46 -4.99
N LEU A 78 15.23 3.50 -5.40
CA LEU A 78 15.75 4.52 -4.49
C LEU A 78 14.61 5.34 -3.84
N THR A 79 13.54 5.60 -4.56
CA THR A 79 12.34 6.27 -4.02
C THR A 79 11.69 5.44 -2.92
N GLY A 80 11.54 4.13 -3.12
CA GLY A 80 11.02 3.22 -2.10
C GLY A 80 11.89 3.18 -0.85
N ALA A 81 13.22 3.14 -1.02
CA ALA A 81 14.16 3.21 0.10
C ALA A 81 14.05 4.52 0.88
N ALA A 82 13.98 5.66 0.19
CA ALA A 82 13.87 6.99 0.79
C ALA A 82 12.57 7.19 1.58
N LEU A 83 11.46 6.62 1.11
CA LEU A 83 10.15 6.72 1.76
C LEU A 83 9.94 5.70 2.88
N THR A 84 10.81 4.69 3.00
CA THR A 84 10.66 3.60 3.98
C THR A 84 10.45 4.09 5.43
N PRO A 85 11.19 5.09 5.97
CA PRO A 85 10.99 5.51 7.35
C PRO A 85 9.57 6.00 7.61
N MET A 86 9.02 6.79 6.69
CA MET A 86 7.64 7.29 6.80
C MET A 86 6.62 6.16 6.71
N ILE A 87 6.76 5.29 5.70
CA ILE A 87 5.87 4.14 5.48
C ILE A 87 5.88 3.22 6.70
N PHE A 88 7.06 2.95 7.26
CA PHE A 88 7.23 2.08 8.43
C PHE A 88 6.44 2.57 9.65
N LEU A 89 6.47 3.87 9.94
CA LEU A 89 5.72 4.46 11.06
C LEU A 89 4.21 4.27 10.90
N PHE A 90 3.68 4.53 9.69
CA PHE A 90 2.26 4.35 9.41
C PHE A 90 1.84 2.87 9.44
N ASP A 91 2.67 1.98 8.94
CA ASP A 91 2.38 0.55 8.92
C ASP A 91 2.35 -0.07 10.32
N ILE A 92 3.25 0.31 11.22
CA ILE A 92 3.19 -0.13 12.63
C ILE A 92 1.84 0.24 13.22
N GLY A 93 1.41 1.50 13.07
CA GLY A 93 0.12 1.96 13.57
C GLY A 93 -1.06 1.17 12.98
N LYS A 94 -1.08 1.04 11.65
CA LYS A 94 -2.12 0.30 10.92
C LYS A 94 -2.19 -1.16 11.37
N ILE A 95 -1.07 -1.89 11.32
CA ILE A 95 -1.02 -3.33 11.62
C ILE A 95 -1.36 -3.59 13.09
N HIS A 96 -0.87 -2.78 14.01
CA HIS A 96 -1.19 -2.93 15.42
C HIS A 96 -2.71 -2.81 15.67
N HIS A 97 -3.36 -1.75 15.15
CA HIS A 97 -4.80 -1.57 15.31
C HIS A 97 -5.64 -2.66 14.64
N GLN A 98 -5.15 -3.26 13.57
CA GLN A 98 -5.84 -4.35 12.88
C GLN A 98 -5.69 -5.70 13.59
N THR A 99 -4.55 -5.96 14.25
CA THR A 99 -4.26 -7.26 14.88
C THR A 99 -4.51 -7.27 16.38
N LYS A 100 -4.29 -6.15 17.07
CA LYS A 100 -4.43 -6.01 18.54
C LYS A 100 -5.24 -4.77 18.91
N PRO A 101 -6.53 -4.71 18.55
CA PRO A 101 -7.35 -3.50 18.65
C PRO A 101 -7.60 -3.01 20.08
N THR A 102 -7.44 -3.85 21.09
CA THR A 102 -7.65 -3.51 22.52
C THR A 102 -6.37 -3.05 23.23
N GLU A 103 -5.21 -3.30 22.63
CA GLU A 103 -3.93 -2.91 23.22
C GLU A 103 -3.53 -1.49 22.76
N ARG A 104 -2.98 -0.69 23.67
CA ARG A 104 -2.40 0.62 23.33
C ARG A 104 -1.04 0.43 22.66
N ILE A 105 -0.76 1.22 21.63
CA ILE A 105 0.56 1.24 21.00
C ILE A 105 1.57 1.76 22.00
N SER A 106 2.57 0.95 22.34
CA SER A 106 3.68 1.35 23.19
C SER A 106 4.84 1.91 22.34
N LEU A 107 5.58 2.88 22.87
CA LEU A 107 6.80 3.40 22.24
C LEU A 107 7.83 2.31 21.96
N LYS A 108 7.81 1.19 22.71
CA LYS A 108 8.65 0.01 22.46
C LYS A 108 8.41 -0.64 21.09
N HIS A 109 7.21 -0.49 20.49
CA HIS A 109 6.93 -0.98 19.14
C HIS A 109 7.75 -0.22 18.08
N PHE A 110 7.90 1.08 18.28
CA PHE A 110 8.68 1.93 17.36
C PHE A 110 10.19 1.77 17.57
N SER A 111 10.64 1.63 18.83
CA SER A 111 12.07 1.57 19.14
C SER A 111 12.76 0.29 18.68
N ARG A 112 12.04 -0.82 18.60
CA ARG A 112 12.61 -2.11 18.17
C ARG A 112 12.85 -2.24 16.68
N MET A 113 12.28 -1.37 15.86
CA MET A 113 12.38 -1.35 14.38
C MET A 113 12.18 -2.74 13.72
N ASN A 114 11.45 -3.65 14.39
CA ASN A 114 11.16 -4.97 13.84
C ASN A 114 10.38 -4.87 12.54
N GLY A 115 10.92 -5.44 11.48
CA GLY A 115 10.33 -5.35 10.14
C GLY A 115 10.78 -4.15 9.31
N PHE A 116 11.63 -3.25 9.82
CA PHE A 116 12.14 -2.11 9.04
C PHE A 116 12.89 -2.58 7.78
N GLY A 117 13.80 -3.55 7.93
CA GLY A 117 14.53 -4.11 6.79
C GLY A 117 13.61 -4.79 5.76
N ALA A 118 12.61 -5.55 6.21
CA ALA A 118 11.62 -6.14 5.33
C ALA A 118 10.74 -5.07 4.66
N THR A 119 10.39 -4.00 5.37
CA THR A 119 9.67 -2.86 4.79
C THR A 119 10.52 -2.18 3.72
N SER A 120 11.80 -1.91 4.00
CA SER A 120 12.72 -1.27 3.05
C SER A 120 12.87 -2.12 1.78
N ALA A 121 13.13 -3.40 1.92
CA ALA A 121 13.22 -4.32 0.78
C ALA A 121 11.91 -4.36 -0.02
N ARG A 122 10.78 -4.48 0.67
CA ARG A 122 9.45 -4.51 0.03
C ARG A 122 9.15 -3.21 -0.72
N GLU A 123 9.37 -2.05 -0.10
CA GLU A 123 9.07 -0.75 -0.72
C GLU A 123 10.01 -0.46 -1.90
N SER A 124 11.30 -0.76 -1.76
CA SER A 124 12.28 -0.54 -2.84
C SER A 124 11.96 -1.40 -4.07
N ILE A 125 11.72 -2.70 -3.87
CA ILE A 125 11.38 -3.61 -4.97
C ILE A 125 10.02 -3.27 -5.56
N SER A 126 9.02 -2.98 -4.72
CA SER A 126 7.67 -2.63 -5.14
C SER A 126 7.66 -1.39 -6.05
N ASN A 127 8.31 -0.31 -5.61
CA ASN A 127 8.39 0.92 -6.39
C ASN A 127 9.23 0.75 -7.67
N ALA A 128 10.31 -0.05 -7.64
CA ALA A 128 11.10 -0.36 -8.83
C ALA A 128 10.23 -1.01 -9.92
N PHE A 129 9.50 -2.06 -9.57
CA PHE A 129 8.61 -2.75 -10.53
C PHE A 129 7.42 -1.88 -10.93
N TYR A 130 6.83 -1.14 -9.99
CA TYR A 130 5.70 -0.27 -10.28
C TYR A 130 6.08 0.83 -11.29
N MET A 131 7.13 1.61 -11.00
CA MET A 131 7.57 2.69 -11.88
C MET A 131 8.15 2.15 -13.20
N GLY A 132 8.97 1.08 -13.12
CA GLY A 132 9.54 0.46 -14.31
C GLY A 132 8.49 -0.06 -15.28
N VAL A 133 7.51 -0.83 -14.80
CA VAL A 133 6.45 -1.36 -15.65
C VAL A 133 5.51 -0.25 -16.14
N TYR A 134 5.11 0.67 -15.25
CA TYR A 134 4.21 1.76 -15.59
C TYR A 134 4.75 2.61 -16.75
N PHE A 135 5.91 3.21 -16.59
CA PHE A 135 6.46 4.13 -17.59
C PHE A 135 6.90 3.45 -18.88
N ASN A 136 7.28 2.16 -18.85
CA ASN A 136 7.57 1.42 -20.09
C ASN A 136 6.32 1.01 -20.87
N MET A 137 5.16 0.97 -20.23
CA MET A 137 3.90 0.56 -20.87
C MET A 137 2.97 1.73 -21.19
N GLU A 138 3.10 2.88 -20.50
CA GLU A 138 2.14 3.97 -20.53
C GLU A 138 1.93 4.54 -21.95
N GLU A 139 3.02 4.77 -22.69
CA GLU A 139 2.95 5.30 -24.05
C GLU A 139 2.18 4.41 -25.02
N ARG A 140 2.26 3.08 -24.82
CA ARG A 140 1.65 2.10 -25.75
C ARG A 140 0.23 1.69 -25.36
N TYR A 141 -0.05 1.55 -24.06
CA TYR A 141 -1.31 0.96 -23.55
C TYR A 141 -2.16 1.93 -22.75
N GLY A 142 -1.67 3.15 -22.54
CA GLY A 142 -2.32 4.19 -21.73
C GLY A 142 -2.23 3.94 -20.22
N PRO A 143 -2.56 4.97 -19.41
CA PRO A 143 -2.29 4.96 -17.96
C PRO A 143 -3.11 3.91 -17.18
N LEU A 144 -4.30 3.55 -17.66
CA LEU A 144 -5.18 2.60 -16.97
C LEU A 144 -4.62 1.17 -17.00
N ILE A 145 -4.27 0.69 -18.19
CA ILE A 145 -3.74 -0.67 -18.37
C ILE A 145 -2.36 -0.76 -17.74
N SER A 146 -1.51 0.24 -17.96
CA SER A 146 -0.16 0.29 -17.43
C SER A 146 -0.15 0.33 -15.91
N GLY A 147 -1.04 1.11 -15.29
CA GLY A 147 -1.20 1.13 -13.83
C GLY A 147 -1.66 -0.20 -13.25
N GLY A 148 -2.60 -0.87 -13.92
CA GLY A 148 -3.05 -2.20 -13.54
C GLY A 148 -1.94 -3.25 -13.61
N CYS A 149 -1.22 -3.30 -14.72
CA CYS A 149 -0.08 -4.22 -14.92
C CYS A 149 1.06 -3.92 -13.93
N ALA A 150 1.40 -2.66 -13.73
CA ALA A 150 2.42 -2.23 -12.79
C ALA A 150 2.08 -2.64 -11.36
N GLY A 151 0.83 -2.42 -10.94
CA GLY A 151 0.33 -2.84 -9.64
C GLY A 151 0.39 -4.36 -9.43
N LEU A 152 -0.07 -5.14 -10.41
CA LEU A 152 0.00 -6.60 -10.35
C LEU A 152 1.45 -7.11 -10.30
N ALA A 153 2.32 -6.59 -11.16
CA ALA A 153 3.74 -6.97 -11.18
C ALA A 153 4.41 -6.66 -9.84
N SER A 154 4.23 -5.45 -9.32
CA SER A 154 4.74 -5.00 -8.03
C SER A 154 4.28 -5.92 -6.88
N TRP A 155 2.98 -6.20 -6.77
CA TRP A 155 2.43 -7.07 -5.72
C TRP A 155 2.91 -8.51 -5.83
N THR A 156 2.95 -9.08 -7.04
CA THR A 156 3.41 -10.45 -7.24
C THR A 156 4.87 -10.60 -6.81
N MET A 157 5.73 -9.69 -7.21
CA MET A 157 7.16 -9.76 -6.87
C MET A 157 7.43 -9.55 -5.37
N THR A 158 6.65 -8.70 -4.70
CA THR A 158 6.94 -8.32 -3.31
C THR A 158 6.10 -9.06 -2.26
N TYR A 159 5.10 -9.84 -2.68
CA TYR A 159 4.17 -10.48 -1.74
C TYR A 159 4.84 -11.36 -0.67
N PRO A 160 5.84 -12.20 -0.99
CA PRO A 160 6.55 -12.98 0.03
C PRO A 160 7.22 -12.11 1.10
N ILE A 161 7.82 -10.98 0.68
CA ILE A 161 8.46 -10.03 1.59
C ILE A 161 7.42 -9.30 2.44
N ASP A 162 6.27 -8.98 1.87
CA ASP A 162 5.15 -8.36 2.57
C ASP A 162 4.61 -9.25 3.70
N VAL A 163 4.53 -10.57 3.48
CA VAL A 163 4.15 -11.53 4.53
C VAL A 163 5.18 -11.56 5.66
N ILE A 164 6.48 -11.53 5.34
CA ILE A 164 7.55 -11.49 6.34
C ILE A 164 7.47 -10.20 7.16
N LYS A 165 7.37 -9.04 6.49
CA LYS A 165 7.17 -7.72 7.10
C LYS A 165 6.01 -7.73 8.10
N THR A 166 4.85 -8.19 7.65
CA THR A 166 3.64 -8.23 8.48
C THR A 166 3.81 -9.11 9.72
N ARG A 167 4.46 -10.27 9.60
CA ARG A 167 4.75 -11.16 10.73
C ARG A 167 5.69 -10.53 11.73
N GLN A 168 6.72 -9.81 11.28
CA GLN A 168 7.67 -9.12 12.16
C GLN A 168 6.99 -7.97 12.92
N MET A 169 6.12 -7.21 12.27
CA MET A 169 5.40 -6.10 12.88
C MET A 169 4.30 -6.54 13.85
N THR A 170 3.66 -7.70 13.61
CA THR A 170 2.59 -8.23 14.48
C THR A 170 3.13 -8.77 15.81
N HIS A 171 4.37 -9.27 15.85
CA HIS A 171 4.99 -9.89 17.00
C HIS A 171 6.29 -9.20 17.42
N PRO A 172 6.26 -7.93 17.83
CA PRO A 172 7.46 -7.16 18.17
C PRO A 172 8.22 -7.73 19.39
N GLU A 173 7.51 -8.43 20.29
CA GLU A 173 8.08 -9.05 21.49
C GLU A 173 9.04 -10.22 21.19
N ARG A 174 8.90 -10.88 20.04
CA ARG A 174 9.63 -12.12 19.70
C ARG A 174 10.92 -11.92 18.94
N ASN A 175 11.33 -10.68 18.62
CA ASN A 175 12.50 -10.39 17.75
C ASN A 175 12.58 -11.34 16.54
N TYR A 176 11.45 -11.48 15.83
CA TYR A 176 11.40 -12.34 14.65
C TYR A 176 12.48 -11.91 13.65
N SER A 177 13.50 -12.77 13.47
CA SER A 177 14.45 -12.63 12.38
C SER A 177 13.72 -12.76 11.04
N PHE A 178 14.27 -12.17 9.99
CA PHE A 178 13.80 -12.39 8.61
C PHE A 178 13.75 -13.90 8.28
N TYR A 179 14.78 -14.65 8.71
CA TYR A 179 14.87 -16.10 8.52
C TYR A 179 13.77 -16.86 9.25
N ASP A 180 13.44 -16.51 10.49
CA ASP A 180 12.37 -17.18 11.26
C ASP A 180 11.00 -16.96 10.63
N ALA A 181 10.73 -15.73 10.16
CA ALA A 181 9.51 -15.39 9.48
C ALA A 181 9.40 -16.12 8.12
N PHE A 182 10.51 -16.29 7.40
CA PHE A 182 10.59 -17.06 6.17
C PHE A 182 10.37 -18.56 6.40
N LYS A 183 11.06 -19.15 7.38
CA LYS A 183 10.97 -20.59 7.73
C LYS A 183 9.56 -21.03 8.12
N LYS A 184 8.73 -20.13 8.65
CA LYS A 184 7.33 -20.41 8.96
C LYS A 184 6.49 -20.79 7.74
N GLY A 185 7.01 -20.59 6.52
CA GLY A 185 6.37 -20.97 5.26
C GLY A 185 5.08 -20.19 4.95
N SER A 186 4.29 -20.69 4.00
CA SER A 186 3.01 -20.07 3.59
C SER A 186 3.11 -18.60 3.20
N LEU A 187 4.13 -18.25 2.41
CA LEU A 187 4.43 -16.87 2.02
C LEU A 187 3.42 -16.26 1.04
N TRP A 188 2.58 -17.08 0.41
CA TRP A 188 1.51 -16.67 -0.50
C TRP A 188 0.13 -16.64 0.17
N ARG A 189 0.07 -16.83 1.49
CA ARG A 189 -1.19 -16.82 2.22
C ARG A 189 -1.80 -15.42 2.25
N GLY A 190 -3.03 -15.30 1.76
CA GLY A 190 -3.74 -14.02 1.63
C GLY A 190 -3.52 -13.29 0.30
N TYR A 191 -2.76 -13.88 -0.66
CA TYR A 191 -2.55 -13.28 -1.97
C TYR A 191 -3.85 -13.08 -2.75
N THR A 192 -4.80 -14.01 -2.64
CA THR A 192 -6.13 -13.89 -3.25
C THR A 192 -6.89 -12.66 -2.77
N ALA A 193 -6.85 -12.37 -1.46
CA ALA A 193 -7.45 -11.15 -0.92
C ALA A 193 -6.77 -9.89 -1.51
N CYS A 194 -5.45 -9.91 -1.67
CA CYS A 194 -4.70 -8.82 -2.30
C CYS A 194 -5.09 -8.61 -3.77
N ALA A 195 -5.22 -9.69 -4.54
CA ALA A 195 -5.63 -9.64 -5.95
C ALA A 195 -7.06 -9.10 -6.12
N ILE A 196 -8.01 -9.60 -5.31
CA ILE A 196 -9.40 -9.12 -5.29
C ILE A 196 -9.43 -7.62 -4.94
N ARG A 197 -8.67 -7.23 -3.91
CA ARG A 197 -8.53 -5.83 -3.53
C ARG A 197 -8.06 -4.95 -4.69
N ALA A 198 -7.03 -5.38 -5.41
CA ALA A 198 -6.48 -4.60 -6.52
C ALA A 198 -7.55 -4.30 -7.58
N VAL A 199 -8.37 -5.28 -7.93
CA VAL A 199 -9.45 -5.10 -8.91
C VAL A 199 -10.54 -4.17 -8.36
N LEU A 200 -11.06 -4.44 -7.16
CA LEU A 200 -12.18 -3.67 -6.59
C LEU A 200 -11.80 -2.22 -6.31
N VAL A 201 -10.62 -1.99 -5.77
CA VAL A 201 -10.14 -0.64 -5.40
C VAL A 201 -9.90 0.19 -6.65
N ASN A 202 -9.28 -0.37 -7.68
CA ASN A 202 -9.07 0.34 -8.94
C ASN A 202 -10.40 0.68 -9.62
N ALA A 203 -11.32 -0.28 -9.75
CA ALA A 203 -12.63 -0.05 -10.35
C ALA A 203 -13.41 1.07 -9.62
N ALA A 204 -13.43 1.04 -8.27
CA ALA A 204 -14.09 2.05 -7.46
C ALA A 204 -13.42 3.43 -7.56
N GLY A 205 -12.10 3.47 -7.62
CA GLY A 205 -11.33 4.69 -7.80
C GLY A 205 -11.66 5.39 -9.11
N PHE A 206 -11.66 4.65 -10.22
CA PHE A 206 -12.02 5.21 -11.53
C PHE A 206 -13.49 5.64 -11.60
N TRP A 207 -14.40 4.85 -11.05
CA TRP A 207 -15.81 5.23 -10.98
C TRP A 207 -16.01 6.55 -10.23
N SER A 208 -15.37 6.70 -9.07
CA SER A 208 -15.46 7.92 -8.27
C SER A 208 -14.83 9.12 -8.97
N TYR A 209 -13.64 8.94 -9.53
CA TYR A 209 -12.94 9.99 -10.28
C TYR A 209 -13.81 10.52 -11.41
N ASN A 210 -14.34 9.63 -12.26
CA ASN A 210 -15.18 10.02 -13.39
C ASN A 210 -16.49 10.68 -12.94
N LYS A 211 -17.12 10.20 -11.86
CA LYS A 211 -18.36 10.77 -11.33
C LYS A 211 -18.14 12.20 -10.84
N VAL A 212 -17.07 12.46 -10.10
CA VAL A 212 -16.76 13.81 -9.60
C VAL A 212 -16.36 14.74 -10.75
N LYS A 213 -15.54 14.28 -11.69
CA LYS A 213 -15.15 15.05 -12.87
C LYS A 213 -16.37 15.48 -13.71
N ASN A 214 -17.29 14.54 -13.98
CA ASN A 214 -18.47 14.80 -14.78
C ASN A 214 -19.50 15.68 -14.06
N SER A 215 -19.71 15.53 -12.76
CA SER A 215 -20.66 16.36 -11.99
C SER A 215 -20.19 17.83 -11.95
N THR A 216 -18.90 18.05 -11.92
CA THR A 216 -18.33 19.41 -11.90
C THR A 216 -18.37 20.07 -13.28
N PHE A 217 -18.24 19.28 -14.37
CA PHE A 217 -18.40 19.79 -15.74
C PHE A 217 -19.82 20.31 -15.99
N LEU A 218 -20.84 19.60 -15.49
CA LEU A 218 -22.25 20.00 -15.60
C LEU A 218 -22.58 21.28 -14.80
N THR A 219 -21.86 21.52 -13.70
CA THR A 219 -22.04 22.74 -12.89
C THR A 219 -21.34 23.96 -13.53
N SER A 220 -20.24 23.75 -14.24
CA SER A 220 -19.52 24.82 -14.98
C SER A 220 -20.20 25.19 -16.30
N ALA A 221 -20.93 24.28 -16.92
CA ALA A 221 -21.69 24.54 -18.16
C ALA A 221 -23.03 25.25 -17.94
N LYS A 222 -23.47 25.40 -16.69
CA LYS A 222 -24.72 26.10 -16.30
C LYS A 222 -24.49 27.53 -15.78
N LYS A 223 -23.25 28.01 -15.76
CA LYS A 223 -22.86 29.40 -15.48
C LYS A 223 -22.37 30.07 -16.77
#